data_e3f6b978846dd9902b6f190c16009f08
#
_entry.id   e3f6b978846dd9902b6f190c16009f08
#
_cell.length_a   1.000
_cell.length_b   1.000
_cell.length_c   1.000
_cell.angle_alpha   90.00
_cell.angle_beta   90.00
_cell.angle_gamma   90.00
#
_symmetry.space_group_name_H-M   'P 1'
#
loop_
_entity.id
_entity.type
_entity.pdbx_description
1 polymer ?
#
loop_
_entity_poly.entity_id
_entity_poly.type
_entity_poly.pdbx_seq_one_letter_code
_entity_poly.pdbx_strand_id
1 'polypeptide(L)'
;MKNKSIRVISDTSIWISFLIGKRLSIIKKYISDGSITIVTTEQLLVEIKTVTGREKLKKYFPKNSVKDLIALLETIAEKFEIKPTHFINRDPKDNFLLDLIDFSKADYLVTGDKDLLAHNPFKTAQILTPAEFERHLEKTGPNH
;
A
#
# COMPACT_ATOMS: atom_id res chain seq x y z
N MET A 1 -11.57 -21.82 13.36
CA MET A 1 -10.52 -20.85 13.39
C MET A 1 -10.61 -19.86 12.24
N LYS A 2 -10.49 -18.61 12.55
CA LYS A 2 -10.55 -17.59 11.52
C LYS A 2 -9.22 -17.36 10.87
N ASN A 3 -9.24 -17.20 9.57
CA ASN A 3 -8.06 -16.74 8.86
C ASN A 3 -7.85 -15.28 9.13
N LYS A 4 -6.65 -14.93 9.49
CA LYS A 4 -6.31 -13.54 9.66
C LYS A 4 -6.18 -12.87 8.31
N SER A 5 -6.71 -11.65 8.23
CA SER A 5 -6.46 -10.79 7.10
C SER A 5 -4.99 -10.40 7.09
N ILE A 6 -4.35 -10.44 5.95
CA ILE A 6 -2.97 -9.96 5.86
C ILE A 6 -2.97 -8.44 5.78
N ARG A 7 -2.06 -7.83 6.49
CA ARG A 7 -1.96 -6.38 6.57
C ARG A 7 -0.94 -5.88 5.57
N VAL A 8 -1.39 -5.04 4.65
CA VAL A 8 -0.60 -4.65 3.48
C VAL A 8 -0.48 -3.14 3.39
N ILE A 9 0.74 -2.68 3.20
CA ILE A 9 1.04 -1.29 2.85
C ILE A 9 1.46 -1.27 1.40
N SER A 10 0.89 -0.36 0.60
CA SER A 10 1.37 -0.11 -0.76
C SER A 10 1.85 1.32 -0.82
N ASP A 11 3.01 1.54 -1.42
CA ASP A 11 3.54 2.91 -1.51
C ASP A 11 2.73 3.73 -2.53
N THR A 12 3.02 5.02 -2.58
CA THR A 12 2.28 5.95 -3.45
C THR A 12 2.30 5.50 -4.90
N SER A 13 3.46 5.10 -5.40
CA SER A 13 3.58 4.74 -6.81
C SER A 13 2.75 3.50 -7.17
N ILE A 14 2.59 2.58 -6.23
CA ILE A 14 1.76 1.40 -6.45
C ILE A 14 0.28 1.79 -6.55
N TRP A 15 -0.19 2.67 -5.65
CA TRP A 15 -1.56 3.15 -5.73
C TRP A 15 -1.83 3.90 -7.03
N ILE A 16 -0.88 4.73 -7.46
CA ILE A 16 -0.98 5.44 -8.75
C ILE A 16 -1.08 4.44 -9.90
N SER A 17 -0.25 3.41 -9.86
CA SER A 17 -0.26 2.36 -10.87
C SER A 17 -1.61 1.65 -10.95
N PHE A 18 -2.23 1.36 -9.80
CA PHE A 18 -3.57 0.75 -9.78
C PHE A 18 -4.62 1.66 -10.41
N LEU A 19 -4.52 2.97 -10.14
CA LEU A 19 -5.48 3.92 -10.72
C LEU A 19 -5.35 3.98 -12.24
N ILE A 20 -4.13 4.08 -12.73
CA ILE A 20 -3.87 4.16 -14.17
C ILE A 20 -4.30 2.87 -14.86
N GLY A 21 -4.03 1.74 -14.25
CA GLY A 21 -4.39 0.44 -14.80
C GLY A 21 -5.84 0.02 -14.59
N LYS A 22 -6.64 0.87 -13.95
CA LYS A 22 -8.05 0.58 -13.67
C LYS A 22 -8.24 -0.70 -12.85
N ARG A 23 -7.36 -0.93 -11.89
CA ARG A 23 -7.33 -2.19 -11.11
C ARG A 23 -7.89 -2.05 -9.70
N LEU A 24 -8.49 -0.92 -9.40
CA LEU A 24 -9.00 -0.67 -8.05
C LEU A 24 -10.08 -1.69 -7.64
N SER A 25 -10.89 -2.14 -8.59
CA SER A 25 -11.94 -3.11 -8.29
C SER A 25 -11.39 -4.45 -7.81
N ILE A 26 -10.21 -4.84 -8.30
CA ILE A 26 -9.58 -6.09 -7.88
C ILE A 26 -9.16 -6.00 -6.42
N ILE A 27 -8.56 -4.87 -6.04
CA ILE A 27 -8.17 -4.63 -4.66
C ILE A 27 -9.39 -4.62 -3.74
N LYS A 28 -10.47 -3.97 -4.17
CA LYS A 28 -11.70 -3.93 -3.38
C LYS A 28 -12.24 -5.32 -3.11
N LYS A 29 -12.10 -6.22 -4.07
CA LYS A 29 -12.56 -7.60 -3.90
C LYS A 29 -11.82 -8.31 -2.77
N TYR A 30 -10.49 -8.20 -2.73
CA TYR A 30 -9.69 -8.81 -1.67
C TYR A 30 -9.98 -8.20 -0.31
N ILE A 31 -10.28 -6.92 -0.28
CA ILE A 31 -10.66 -6.26 0.98
C ILE A 31 -12.03 -6.77 1.44
N SER A 32 -12.99 -6.86 0.52
CA SER A 32 -14.35 -7.32 0.82
C SER A 32 -14.39 -8.73 1.37
N ASP A 33 -13.56 -9.63 0.81
CA ASP A 33 -13.59 -11.02 1.25
C ASP A 33 -12.74 -11.27 2.49
N GLY A 34 -12.11 -10.22 3.02
CA GLY A 34 -11.33 -10.32 4.25
C GLY A 34 -9.91 -10.82 4.08
N SER A 35 -9.46 -11.02 2.84
CA SER A 35 -8.09 -11.49 2.59
C SER A 35 -7.04 -10.45 2.94
N ILE A 36 -7.34 -9.18 2.67
CA ILE A 36 -6.40 -8.09 2.82
C ILE A 36 -6.99 -6.98 3.68
N THR A 37 -6.19 -6.50 4.62
CA THR A 37 -6.45 -5.25 5.35
C THR A 37 -5.42 -4.24 4.89
N ILE A 38 -5.89 -3.14 4.33
CA ILE A 38 -5.00 -2.06 3.88
C ILE A 38 -4.58 -1.25 5.09
N VAL A 39 -3.29 -0.96 5.18
CA VAL A 39 -2.72 -0.13 6.23
C VAL A 39 -2.23 1.17 5.62
N THR A 40 -2.52 2.29 6.26
CA THR A 40 -2.12 3.60 5.76
C THR A 40 -1.76 4.53 6.91
N THR A 41 -1.29 5.70 6.56
CA THR A 41 -1.01 6.78 7.52
C THR A 41 -1.33 8.09 6.81
N GLU A 42 -1.49 9.15 7.59
CA GLU A 42 -1.82 10.46 7.03
C GLU A 42 -0.79 10.91 6.00
N GLN A 43 0.48 10.67 6.27
CA GLN A 43 1.54 11.07 5.35
C GLN A 43 1.39 10.41 3.98
N LEU A 44 1.01 9.15 3.95
CA LEU A 44 0.79 8.43 2.69
C LEU A 44 -0.43 8.99 1.95
N LEU A 45 -1.51 9.26 2.67
CA LEU A 45 -2.70 9.88 2.08
C LEU A 45 -2.39 11.24 1.46
N VAL A 46 -1.65 12.08 2.17
CA VAL A 46 -1.27 13.40 1.67
C VAL A 46 -0.44 13.26 0.40
N GLU A 47 0.48 12.32 0.39
CA GLU A 47 1.33 12.10 -0.78
C GLU A 47 0.51 11.66 -1.99
N ILE A 48 -0.43 10.74 -1.80
CA ILE A 48 -1.32 10.29 -2.87
C ILE A 48 -2.15 11.46 -3.41
N LYS A 49 -2.73 12.26 -2.51
CA LYS A 49 -3.53 13.43 -2.91
C LYS A 49 -2.69 14.43 -3.70
N THR A 50 -1.46 14.66 -3.25
CA THR A 50 -0.56 15.60 -3.90
C THR A 50 -0.21 15.16 -5.32
N VAL A 51 0.18 13.90 -5.47
CA VAL A 51 0.58 13.36 -6.77
C VAL A 51 -0.61 13.31 -7.73
N THR A 52 -1.76 12.82 -7.27
CA THR A 52 -2.93 12.69 -8.14
C THR A 52 -3.54 14.03 -8.50
N GLY A 53 -3.24 15.07 -7.73
CA GLY A 53 -3.71 16.43 -8.03
C GLY A 53 -2.87 17.18 -9.06
N ARG A 54 -1.74 16.63 -9.48
CA ARG A 54 -0.89 17.30 -10.47
C ARG A 54 -1.57 17.34 -11.83
N GLU A 55 -1.59 18.53 -12.45
CA GLU A 55 -2.25 18.72 -13.74
C GLU A 55 -1.75 17.74 -14.80
N LYS A 56 -0.45 17.50 -14.83
CA LYS A 56 0.15 16.60 -15.81
C LYS A 56 -0.40 15.18 -15.74
N LEU A 57 -0.86 14.76 -14.57
CA LEU A 57 -1.26 13.38 -14.35
C LEU A 57 -2.77 13.17 -14.40
N LYS A 58 -3.55 14.24 -14.25
CA LYS A 58 -5.01 14.12 -14.19
C LYS A 58 -5.61 13.37 -15.36
N LYS A 59 -5.08 13.56 -16.55
CA LYS A 59 -5.62 12.93 -17.75
C LYS A 59 -5.44 11.41 -17.78
N TYR A 60 -4.56 10.89 -16.95
CA TYR A 60 -4.29 9.45 -16.92
C TYR A 60 -5.23 8.69 -15.98
N PHE A 61 -6.00 9.41 -15.17
CA PHE A 61 -6.86 8.76 -14.18
C PHE A 61 -8.30 8.67 -14.69
N PRO A 62 -8.93 7.49 -14.58
CA PRO A 62 -10.35 7.38 -14.92
C PRO A 62 -11.18 8.34 -14.06
N LYS A 63 -12.27 8.81 -14.62
CA LYS A 63 -13.16 9.74 -13.92
C LYS A 63 -13.57 9.15 -12.58
N ASN A 64 -13.45 9.94 -11.54
CA ASN A 64 -13.83 9.60 -10.16
C ASN A 64 -12.95 8.52 -9.50
N SER A 65 -11.95 7.97 -10.20
CA SER A 65 -11.12 6.91 -9.61
C SER A 65 -10.27 7.41 -8.45
N VAL A 66 -9.78 8.64 -8.53
CA VAL A 66 -8.99 9.23 -7.46
C VAL A 66 -9.86 9.41 -6.21
N LYS A 67 -11.07 9.94 -6.40
CA LYS A 67 -12.02 10.10 -5.30
C LYS A 67 -12.34 8.77 -4.64
N ASP A 68 -12.56 7.74 -5.45
CA ASP A 68 -12.87 6.41 -4.95
C ASP A 68 -11.71 5.85 -4.13
N LEU A 69 -10.49 6.02 -4.60
CA LEU A 69 -9.32 5.54 -3.86
C LEU A 69 -9.18 6.26 -2.53
N ILE A 70 -9.29 7.59 -2.54
CA ILE A 70 -9.17 8.36 -1.30
C ILE A 70 -10.24 7.94 -0.30
N ALA A 71 -11.49 7.80 -0.77
CA ALA A 71 -12.58 7.36 0.08
C ALA A 71 -12.31 5.97 0.68
N LEU A 72 -11.79 5.06 -0.13
CA LEU A 72 -11.44 3.72 0.33
C LEU A 72 -10.40 3.79 1.45
N LEU A 73 -9.35 4.57 1.24
CA LEU A 73 -8.27 4.67 2.22
C LEU A 73 -8.71 5.38 3.49
N GLU A 74 -9.63 6.35 3.38
CA GLU A 74 -10.10 7.07 4.56
C GLU A 74 -11.14 6.31 5.36
N THR A 75 -11.90 5.41 4.73
CA THR A 75 -13.02 4.76 5.40
C THR A 75 -12.75 3.30 5.76
N ILE A 76 -11.99 2.59 4.97
CA ILE A 76 -11.81 1.14 5.14
C ILE A 76 -10.42 0.78 5.64
N ALA A 77 -9.40 1.51 5.21
CA ALA A 77 -8.03 1.20 5.61
C ALA A 77 -7.81 1.48 7.09
N GLU A 78 -6.92 0.72 7.70
CA GLU A 78 -6.48 1.01 9.07
C GLU A 78 -5.44 2.10 9.02
N LYS A 79 -5.72 3.22 9.64
CA LYS A 79 -4.86 4.38 9.63
C LYS A 79 -4.09 4.48 10.94
N PHE A 80 -2.77 4.56 10.83
CA PHE A 80 -1.89 4.62 12.00
C PHE A 80 -1.20 5.97 12.09
N GLU A 81 -1.06 6.48 13.31
CA GLU A 81 -0.18 7.60 13.55
C GLU A 81 1.23 7.04 13.76
N ILE A 82 2.19 7.66 13.08
CA ILE A 82 3.57 7.21 13.16
C ILE A 82 4.46 8.35 13.64
N LYS A 83 5.63 7.97 14.18
CA LYS A 83 6.66 8.92 14.57
C LYS A 83 7.96 8.56 13.86
N PRO A 84 8.77 9.54 13.44
CA PRO A 84 10.05 9.24 12.83
C PRO A 84 10.90 8.40 13.78
N THR A 85 11.18 7.18 13.40
CA THR A 85 11.92 6.22 14.21
C THR A 85 13.05 5.56 13.42
N HIS A 86 12.81 5.32 12.14
CA HIS A 86 13.77 4.64 11.28
C HIS A 86 14.33 5.61 10.24
N PHE A 87 15.67 5.59 10.09
CA PHE A 87 16.37 6.55 9.24
C PHE A 87 17.36 5.85 8.32
N ILE A 88 17.12 4.58 8.03
CA ILE A 88 18.08 3.74 7.32
C ILE A 88 17.89 3.68 5.82
N ASN A 89 16.76 4.19 5.30
CA ASN A 89 16.53 4.15 3.86
C ASN A 89 17.42 5.17 3.16
N ARG A 90 17.93 4.81 1.99
CA ARG A 90 18.79 5.67 1.22
C ARG A 90 18.12 7.01 0.90
N ASP A 91 16.84 6.99 0.54
CA ASP A 91 16.06 8.20 0.36
C ASP A 91 15.27 8.47 1.64
N PRO A 92 15.64 9.51 2.39
CA PRO A 92 15.01 9.76 3.70
C PRO A 92 13.51 10.00 3.62
N LYS A 93 13.01 10.48 2.51
CA LYS A 93 11.58 10.78 2.39
C LYS A 93 10.70 9.53 2.48
N ASP A 94 11.27 8.34 2.27
CA ASP A 94 10.51 7.10 2.32
C ASP A 94 10.68 6.34 3.63
N ASN A 95 11.45 6.88 4.57
CA ASN A 95 11.60 6.24 5.87
C ASN A 95 10.28 6.06 6.60
N PHE A 96 9.29 6.92 6.33
CA PHE A 96 8.00 6.80 6.99
C PHE A 96 7.30 5.47 6.69
N LEU A 97 7.59 4.86 5.54
CA LEU A 97 7.02 3.55 5.21
C LEU A 97 7.59 2.47 6.11
N LEU A 98 8.87 2.57 6.47
CA LEU A 98 9.49 1.64 7.42
C LEU A 98 8.89 1.85 8.82
N ASP A 99 8.68 3.10 9.20
CA ASP A 99 8.00 3.42 10.46
C ASP A 99 6.58 2.83 10.48
N LEU A 100 5.88 2.94 9.37
CA LEU A 100 4.53 2.41 9.28
C LEU A 100 4.51 0.89 9.44
N ILE A 101 5.48 0.19 8.85
CA ILE A 101 5.61 -1.26 9.06
C ILE A 101 5.73 -1.56 10.54
N ASP A 102 6.62 -0.86 11.22
CA ASP A 102 6.90 -1.14 12.63
C ASP A 102 5.70 -0.81 13.52
N PHE A 103 5.07 0.34 13.31
CA PHE A 103 3.93 0.75 14.13
C PHE A 103 2.70 -0.12 13.90
N SER A 104 2.46 -0.52 12.66
CA SER A 104 1.26 -1.29 12.31
C SER A 104 1.44 -2.80 12.42
N LYS A 105 2.70 -3.27 12.49
CA LYS A 105 3.02 -4.69 12.42
C LYS A 105 2.52 -5.30 11.10
N ALA A 106 2.66 -4.55 10.01
CA ALA A 106 2.23 -5.00 8.70
C ALA A 106 2.95 -6.27 8.26
N ASP A 107 2.27 -7.05 7.45
CA ASP A 107 2.81 -8.31 6.92
C ASP A 107 3.56 -8.07 5.61
N TYR A 108 3.17 -7.06 4.84
CA TYR A 108 3.77 -6.78 3.54
C TYR A 108 3.84 -5.28 3.27
N LEU A 109 4.93 -4.89 2.63
CA LEU A 109 5.03 -3.59 1.97
C LEU A 109 5.24 -3.87 0.49
N VAL A 110 4.34 -3.37 -0.35
CA VAL A 110 4.42 -3.55 -1.80
C VAL A 110 4.98 -2.27 -2.41
N THR A 111 6.08 -2.40 -3.13
CA THR A 111 6.79 -1.26 -3.70
C THR A 111 7.61 -1.67 -4.91
N GLY A 112 7.87 -0.73 -5.80
CA GLY A 112 8.81 -0.92 -6.88
C GLY A 112 10.16 -0.26 -6.63
N ASP A 113 10.31 0.41 -5.49
CA ASP A 113 11.52 1.16 -5.17
C ASP A 113 12.63 0.23 -4.70
N LYS A 114 13.73 0.21 -5.43
CA LYS A 114 14.87 -0.66 -5.13
C LYS A 114 15.46 -0.40 -3.77
N ASP A 115 15.46 0.85 -3.33
CA ASP A 115 16.02 1.19 -2.01
C ASP A 115 15.19 0.58 -0.88
N LEU A 116 13.88 0.60 -1.02
CA LEU A 116 13.00 -0.05 -0.03
C LEU A 116 13.11 -1.57 -0.10
N LEU A 117 13.14 -2.11 -1.31
CA LEU A 117 13.25 -3.57 -1.50
C LEU A 117 14.53 -4.13 -0.88
N ALA A 118 15.58 -3.32 -0.82
CA ALA A 118 16.86 -3.73 -0.22
C ALA A 118 16.75 -4.02 1.27
N HIS A 119 15.71 -3.53 1.93
CA HIS A 119 15.51 -3.78 3.36
C HIS A 119 14.72 -5.06 3.66
N ASN A 120 14.30 -5.79 2.63
CA ASN A 120 13.47 -6.99 2.82
C ASN A 120 14.26 -8.12 3.49
N PRO A 121 13.74 -8.78 4.55
CA PRO A 121 12.53 -8.42 5.27
C PRO A 121 12.80 -7.33 6.30
N PHE A 122 11.77 -6.59 6.67
CA PHE A 122 11.91 -5.55 7.68
C PHE A 122 10.88 -5.75 8.77
N LYS A 123 11.34 -5.97 10.01
CA LYS A 123 10.46 -6.23 11.15
C LYS A 123 9.48 -7.37 10.81
N THR A 124 8.18 -7.10 10.87
CA THR A 124 7.16 -8.11 10.60
C THR A 124 6.88 -8.31 9.10
N ALA A 125 7.39 -7.43 8.26
CA ALA A 125 6.97 -7.38 6.86
C ALA A 125 7.99 -7.93 5.88
N GLN A 126 7.46 -8.59 4.85
CA GLN A 126 8.21 -8.81 3.63
C GLN A 126 8.00 -7.60 2.73
N ILE A 127 9.05 -7.18 2.04
CA ILE A 127 8.98 -6.05 1.11
C ILE A 127 9.08 -6.63 -0.29
N LEU A 128 8.00 -6.53 -1.06
CA LEU A 128 7.85 -7.23 -2.33
C LEU A 128 7.44 -6.29 -3.44
N THR A 129 7.81 -6.65 -4.67
CA THR A 129 7.26 -5.98 -5.84
C THR A 129 5.81 -6.41 -6.04
N PRO A 130 5.02 -5.66 -6.84
CA PRO A 130 3.64 -6.07 -7.12
C PRO A 130 3.54 -7.47 -7.71
N ALA A 131 4.44 -7.84 -8.61
CA ALA A 131 4.42 -9.17 -9.21
C ALA A 131 4.67 -10.27 -8.18
N GLU A 132 5.63 -10.04 -7.29
CA GLU A 132 5.92 -10.99 -6.22
C GLU A 132 4.75 -11.12 -5.27
N PHE A 133 4.12 -10.00 -4.95
CA PHE A 133 2.98 -10.00 -4.05
C PHE A 133 1.78 -10.74 -4.67
N GLU A 134 1.52 -10.54 -5.95
CA GLU A 134 0.46 -11.25 -6.64
C GLU A 134 0.68 -12.76 -6.59
N ARG A 135 1.90 -13.21 -6.82
CA ARG A 135 2.22 -14.64 -6.71
C ARG A 135 1.98 -15.16 -5.30
N HIS A 136 2.30 -14.34 -4.32
CA HIS A 136 2.09 -14.71 -2.92
C HIS A 136 0.61 -14.89 -2.61
N LEU A 137 -0.23 -13.98 -3.11
CA LEU A 137 -1.66 -14.07 -2.93
C LEU A 137 -2.25 -15.31 -3.58
N GLU A 138 -1.77 -15.66 -4.76
CA GLU A 138 -2.24 -16.85 -5.48
C GLU A 138 -1.97 -18.12 -4.70
N LYS A 139 -0.82 -18.18 -4.02
CA LYS A 139 -0.44 -19.36 -3.24
C LYS A 139 -1.17 -19.46 -1.91
N THR A 140 -1.51 -18.33 -1.31
CA THR A 140 -2.06 -18.29 0.05
C THR A 140 -3.47 -17.75 0.11
N GLY A 141 -4.08 -17.54 -1.06
CA GLY A 141 -5.40 -16.97 -1.12
C GLY A 141 -6.47 -17.90 -0.56
N PRO A 142 -7.65 -17.35 -0.27
CA PRO A 142 -8.70 -18.11 0.40
C PRO A 142 -9.29 -19.22 -0.45
N ASN A 143 -9.00 -19.27 -1.73
CA ASN A 143 -9.54 -20.28 -2.63
C ASN A 143 -8.68 -21.54 -2.72
N HIS A 144 -7.69 -21.63 -1.90
CA HIS A 144 -6.82 -22.79 -1.89
C HIS A 144 -7.26 -23.84 -0.93
#